data_e8eb912dd7083e8d685ce3d8343422af
#
_entry.id   e8eb912dd7083e8d685ce3d8343422af
#
_cell.length_a   1.000
_cell.length_b   1.000
_cell.length_c   1.000
_cell.angle_alpha   90.00
_cell.angle_beta   90.00
_cell.angle_gamma   90.00
#
_symmetry.space_group_name_H-M   'P 1'
#
loop_
_entity.id
_entity.type
_entity.pdbx_description
1 polymer ?
#
loop_
_entity_poly.entity_id
_entity_poly.type
_entity_poly.pdbx_seq_one_letter_code
_entity_poly.pdbx_strand_id
1 'polypeptide(L)'
;KFAGKTVNAYKMFSATVSGDGGSKAVSYTLTDEWKPFFKNSTASGLTGATDENVNDKANDYVSKLKGEDLVAFATKASNWAQTKANNITAGTTAKVSAAATDGKYLATFTGLDYGYYVVAVPGATLANASGQYATLVSVDSTNVTANIKGDLPTVDKKVQVGGTGKDATDAKIGDTLTFTLTSTIPDMSAYDTYTFNFKDTLSQGLTFGQVTSVTVEGVTDPLTVNTDYTVTTPTVSDNTLTVAMKDFKAKQQANAGKKITVTYTATLNEKAVVG
;
A
#
# COMPACT_ATOMS: atom_id res chain seq x y z
N LYS A 1 2.73 9.65 -8.05
CA LYS A 1 3.25 8.67 -7.08
C LYS A 1 2.75 7.24 -7.31
N PHE A 2 1.54 7.04 -7.87
CA PHE A 2 0.95 5.72 -8.10
C PHE A 2 1.14 5.16 -9.51
N ALA A 3 1.95 5.78 -10.38
CA ALA A 3 2.19 5.30 -11.74
C ALA A 3 2.56 3.80 -11.77
N GLY A 4 1.90 3.03 -12.63
CA GLY A 4 2.09 1.59 -12.77
C GLY A 4 1.57 0.72 -11.61
N LYS A 5 1.03 1.30 -10.53
CA LYS A 5 0.50 0.56 -9.38
C LYS A 5 -0.90 0.05 -9.65
N THR A 6 -1.27 -1.03 -8.97
CA THR A 6 -2.62 -1.59 -9.03
C THR A 6 -3.56 -0.78 -8.14
N VAL A 7 -4.76 -0.53 -8.62
CA VAL A 7 -5.89 0.02 -7.88
C VAL A 7 -6.97 -1.06 -7.83
N ASN A 8 -7.53 -1.28 -6.66
CA ASN A 8 -8.62 -2.23 -6.44
C ASN A 8 -9.95 -1.50 -6.26
N ALA A 9 -11.02 -2.08 -6.80
CA ALA A 9 -12.39 -1.65 -6.55
C ALA A 9 -13.15 -2.78 -5.84
N TYR A 10 -13.62 -2.51 -4.63
CA TYR A 10 -14.36 -3.45 -3.78
C TYR A 10 -15.82 -3.03 -3.75
N LYS A 11 -16.71 -3.87 -4.25
CA LYS A 11 -18.15 -3.58 -4.27
C LYS A 11 -18.74 -3.71 -2.87
N MET A 12 -19.08 -2.60 -2.25
CA MET A 12 -19.70 -2.57 -0.92
C MET A 12 -21.22 -2.74 -1.00
N PHE A 13 -21.86 -2.03 -1.94
CA PHE A 13 -23.28 -2.17 -2.20
C PHE A 13 -23.51 -2.44 -3.69
N SER A 14 -24.44 -3.33 -4.00
CA SER A 14 -25.06 -3.40 -5.34
C SER A 14 -26.07 -2.30 -5.49
N ALA A 15 -26.23 -1.77 -6.71
CA ALA A 15 -27.23 -0.75 -7.00
C ALA A 15 -28.21 -1.20 -8.07
N THR A 16 -29.48 -0.93 -7.85
CA THR A 16 -30.53 -1.01 -8.86
C THR A 16 -30.89 0.39 -9.27
N VAL A 17 -30.82 0.66 -10.57
CA VAL A 17 -31.14 1.97 -11.15
C VAL A 17 -32.46 1.84 -11.92
N SER A 18 -33.40 2.70 -11.63
CA SER A 18 -34.71 2.78 -12.32
C SER A 18 -34.97 4.18 -12.77
N GLY A 19 -35.66 4.32 -13.90
CA GLY A 19 -35.96 5.61 -14.54
C GLY A 19 -34.80 6.22 -15.31
N ASP A 20 -35.08 7.28 -16.06
CA ASP A 20 -34.12 7.99 -16.90
C ASP A 20 -34.06 9.48 -16.54
N GLY A 21 -32.90 10.10 -16.78
CA GLY A 21 -32.71 11.54 -16.62
C GLY A 21 -33.08 12.06 -15.22
N GLY A 22 -33.94 13.03 -15.12
CA GLY A 22 -34.38 13.66 -13.86
C GLY A 22 -35.27 12.80 -12.97
N SER A 23 -35.77 11.64 -13.47
CA SER A 23 -36.56 10.67 -12.72
C SER A 23 -35.76 9.43 -12.26
N LYS A 24 -34.43 9.48 -12.36
CA LYS A 24 -33.56 8.40 -11.97
C LYS A 24 -33.60 8.15 -10.45
N ALA A 25 -33.94 6.92 -10.07
CA ALA A 25 -33.88 6.45 -8.69
C ALA A 25 -32.81 5.35 -8.56
N VAL A 26 -32.02 5.41 -7.52
CA VAL A 26 -30.99 4.42 -7.21
C VAL A 26 -31.26 3.82 -5.84
N SER A 27 -31.38 2.50 -5.78
CA SER A 27 -31.52 1.75 -4.54
C SER A 27 -30.27 0.91 -4.31
N TYR A 28 -29.72 0.94 -3.10
CA TYR A 28 -28.51 0.21 -2.73
C TYR A 28 -28.81 -0.96 -1.81
N THR A 29 -28.20 -2.09 -2.09
CA THR A 29 -28.26 -3.30 -1.26
C THR A 29 -26.85 -3.68 -0.83
N LEU A 30 -26.62 -3.79 0.48
CA LEU A 30 -25.33 -4.19 1.06
C LEU A 30 -24.98 -5.62 0.60
N THR A 31 -23.78 -5.83 0.11
CA THR A 31 -23.30 -7.17 -0.24
C THR A 31 -23.00 -7.98 1.00
N ASP A 32 -23.15 -9.30 0.92
CA ASP A 32 -22.97 -10.20 2.07
C ASP A 32 -21.55 -10.14 2.66
N GLU A 33 -20.54 -9.96 1.81
CA GLU A 33 -19.13 -9.84 2.21
C GLU A 33 -18.90 -8.65 3.17
N TRP A 34 -19.68 -7.58 3.06
CA TRP A 34 -19.52 -6.37 3.86
C TRP A 34 -20.38 -6.34 5.14
N LYS A 35 -21.32 -7.27 5.33
CA LYS A 35 -22.13 -7.35 6.55
C LYS A 35 -21.26 -7.45 7.82
N PRO A 36 -20.19 -8.29 7.88
CA PRO A 36 -19.32 -8.35 9.06
C PRO A 36 -18.65 -7.00 9.39
N PHE A 37 -18.26 -6.22 8.39
CA PHE A 37 -17.68 -4.90 8.59
C PHE A 37 -18.65 -3.96 9.32
N PHE A 38 -19.89 -3.87 8.86
CA PHE A 38 -20.88 -2.98 9.46
C PHE A 38 -21.39 -3.45 10.81
N LYS A 39 -21.38 -4.76 11.08
CA LYS A 39 -21.70 -5.31 12.42
C LYS A 39 -20.57 -5.09 13.44
N ASN A 40 -19.35 -4.85 12.97
CA ASN A 40 -18.22 -4.48 13.83
C ASN A 40 -18.15 -2.96 13.99
N SER A 41 -18.65 -2.47 15.13
CA SER A 41 -18.71 -1.02 15.40
C SER A 41 -17.32 -0.35 15.48
N THR A 42 -16.30 -1.06 15.93
CA THR A 42 -14.92 -0.56 15.95
C THR A 42 -14.38 -0.38 14.53
N ALA A 43 -14.66 -1.32 13.64
CA ALA A 43 -14.21 -1.27 12.25
C ALA A 43 -14.96 -0.20 11.45
N SER A 44 -16.27 -0.22 11.45
CA SER A 44 -17.10 0.66 10.63
C SER A 44 -17.40 2.02 11.25
N GLY A 45 -17.50 2.08 12.58
CA GLY A 45 -18.07 3.21 13.32
C GLY A 45 -19.60 3.16 13.46
N LEU A 46 -20.27 2.20 12.79
CA LEU A 46 -21.71 2.01 12.91
C LEU A 46 -22.04 1.19 14.17
N THR A 47 -23.00 1.65 14.97
CA THR A 47 -23.45 0.97 16.18
C THR A 47 -24.83 0.33 16.02
N GLY A 48 -25.06 -0.79 16.73
CA GLY A 48 -26.35 -1.46 16.81
C GLY A 48 -26.81 -2.13 15.51
N ALA A 49 -25.90 -2.49 14.61
CA ALA A 49 -26.20 -3.30 13.44
C ALA A 49 -26.31 -4.78 13.82
N THR A 50 -27.39 -5.43 13.38
CA THR A 50 -27.68 -6.87 13.53
C THR A 50 -27.87 -7.51 12.16
N ASP A 51 -28.02 -8.82 12.09
CA ASP A 51 -28.27 -9.50 10.82
C ASP A 51 -29.56 -9.04 10.14
N GLU A 52 -30.59 -8.69 10.91
CA GLU A 52 -31.89 -8.27 10.42
C GLU A 52 -31.90 -6.83 9.89
N ASN A 53 -31.06 -5.94 10.44
CA ASN A 53 -31.13 -4.51 10.14
C ASN A 53 -29.87 -3.93 9.49
N VAL A 54 -28.82 -4.73 9.29
CA VAL A 54 -27.51 -4.22 8.83
C VAL A 54 -27.58 -3.52 7.47
N ASN A 55 -28.42 -4.02 6.56
CA ASN A 55 -28.60 -3.39 5.24
C ASN A 55 -29.08 -1.94 5.37
N ASP A 56 -30.19 -1.75 6.10
CA ASP A 56 -30.83 -0.43 6.23
C ASP A 56 -29.96 0.54 7.03
N LYS A 57 -29.36 0.06 8.12
CA LYS A 57 -28.44 0.84 8.94
C LYS A 57 -27.19 1.24 8.20
N ALA A 58 -26.59 0.35 7.39
CA ALA A 58 -25.43 0.65 6.59
C ALA A 58 -25.74 1.69 5.51
N ASN A 59 -26.87 1.55 4.82
CA ASN A 59 -27.34 2.54 3.83
C ASN A 59 -27.54 3.91 4.47
N ASP A 60 -28.29 3.98 5.58
CA ASP A 60 -28.56 5.24 6.30
C ASP A 60 -27.26 5.88 6.80
N TYR A 61 -26.34 5.08 7.35
CA TYR A 61 -25.06 5.54 7.86
C TYR A 61 -24.19 6.12 6.74
N VAL A 62 -23.98 5.35 5.67
CA VAL A 62 -23.09 5.76 4.56
C VAL A 62 -23.64 6.96 3.81
N SER A 63 -24.96 7.06 3.64
CA SER A 63 -25.61 8.19 2.95
C SER A 63 -25.42 9.55 3.65
N LYS A 64 -25.14 9.53 4.95
CA LYS A 64 -24.91 10.73 5.77
C LYS A 64 -23.46 11.19 5.82
N LEU A 65 -22.52 10.32 5.39
CA LEU A 65 -21.08 10.63 5.44
C LEU A 65 -20.73 11.73 4.43
N LYS A 66 -19.98 12.73 4.88
CA LYS A 66 -19.51 13.86 4.04
C LYS A 66 -18.11 14.30 4.48
N GLY A 67 -17.39 14.96 3.56
CA GLY A 67 -16.09 15.58 3.88
C GLY A 67 -15.12 14.61 4.54
N GLU A 68 -14.59 14.99 5.68
CA GLU A 68 -13.58 14.23 6.43
C GLU A 68 -14.12 12.88 6.95
N ASP A 69 -15.39 12.82 7.35
CA ASP A 69 -16.01 11.57 7.81
C ASP A 69 -16.09 10.53 6.68
N LEU A 70 -16.37 10.98 5.46
CA LEU A 70 -16.37 10.10 4.28
C LEU A 70 -14.95 9.57 3.99
N VAL A 71 -13.94 10.42 4.08
CA VAL A 71 -12.52 10.04 3.90
C VAL A 71 -12.08 9.06 4.98
N ALA A 72 -12.41 9.32 6.23
CA ALA A 72 -12.09 8.45 7.36
C ALA A 72 -12.78 7.08 7.22
N PHE A 73 -14.03 7.07 6.81
CA PHE A 73 -14.78 5.83 6.55
C PHE A 73 -14.18 5.05 5.37
N ALA A 74 -13.85 5.71 4.26
CA ALA A 74 -13.21 5.07 3.10
C ALA A 74 -11.87 4.43 3.49
N THR A 75 -11.10 5.08 4.36
CA THR A 75 -9.84 4.56 4.91
C THR A 75 -10.08 3.29 5.73
N LYS A 76 -11.06 3.31 6.65
CA LYS A 76 -11.43 2.13 7.45
C LYS A 76 -11.93 0.97 6.57
N ALA A 77 -12.78 1.26 5.61
CA ALA A 77 -13.32 0.27 4.69
C ALA A 77 -12.22 -0.33 3.79
N SER A 78 -11.31 0.49 3.29
CA SER A 78 -10.12 0.03 2.54
C SER A 78 -9.24 -0.89 3.37
N ASN A 79 -8.96 -0.53 4.62
CA ASN A 79 -8.17 -1.34 5.53
C ASN A 79 -8.84 -2.71 5.78
N TRP A 80 -10.14 -2.70 6.07
CA TRP A 80 -10.92 -3.92 6.24
C TRP A 80 -10.86 -4.82 5.00
N ALA A 81 -11.07 -4.25 3.80
CA ALA A 81 -11.06 -5.00 2.56
C ALA A 81 -9.67 -5.60 2.23
N GLN A 82 -8.59 -4.92 2.61
CA GLN A 82 -7.22 -5.38 2.39
C GLN A 82 -6.74 -6.38 3.45
N THR A 83 -7.46 -6.53 4.56
CA THR A 83 -7.16 -7.52 5.60
C THR A 83 -7.61 -8.89 5.12
N LYS A 84 -6.66 -9.77 4.81
CA LYS A 84 -6.92 -11.08 4.19
C LYS A 84 -7.95 -11.94 4.94
N ALA A 85 -7.96 -11.87 6.27
CA ALA A 85 -8.89 -12.63 7.12
C ALA A 85 -10.37 -12.25 6.92
N ASN A 86 -10.65 -11.07 6.39
CA ASN A 86 -12.02 -10.58 6.18
C ASN A 86 -12.64 -11.06 4.87
N ASN A 87 -11.86 -11.73 4.00
CA ASN A 87 -12.31 -12.34 2.75
C ASN A 87 -13.09 -11.42 1.80
N ILE A 88 -12.81 -10.12 1.81
CA ILE A 88 -13.38 -9.20 0.83
C ILE A 88 -12.64 -9.37 -0.49
N THR A 89 -13.37 -9.69 -1.55
CA THR A 89 -12.81 -9.87 -2.88
C THR A 89 -12.82 -8.55 -3.65
N ALA A 90 -11.71 -8.17 -4.26
CA ALA A 90 -11.72 -7.07 -5.23
C ALA A 90 -12.53 -7.50 -6.44
N GLY A 91 -13.64 -6.81 -6.72
CA GLY A 91 -14.51 -7.11 -7.86
C GLY A 91 -13.79 -6.88 -9.18
N THR A 92 -12.90 -5.90 -9.24
CA THR A 92 -12.03 -5.64 -10.38
C THR A 92 -10.79 -4.85 -9.97
N THR A 93 -9.76 -4.92 -10.80
CA THR A 93 -8.49 -4.20 -10.62
C THR A 93 -8.14 -3.42 -11.87
N ALA A 94 -7.45 -2.29 -11.71
CA ALA A 94 -6.90 -1.52 -12.81
C ALA A 94 -5.46 -1.12 -12.49
N LYS A 95 -4.65 -0.87 -13.52
CA LYS A 95 -3.33 -0.28 -13.35
C LYS A 95 -3.38 1.21 -13.61
N VAL A 96 -2.70 1.97 -12.77
CA VAL A 96 -2.47 3.39 -13.01
C VAL A 96 -1.56 3.54 -14.23
N SER A 97 -1.89 4.45 -15.13
CA SER A 97 -1.09 4.74 -16.33
C SER A 97 0.37 5.04 -15.98
N ALA A 98 1.29 4.60 -16.83
CA ALA A 98 2.73 4.88 -16.67
C ALA A 98 3.06 6.34 -16.98
N ALA A 99 2.27 6.98 -17.86
CA ALA A 99 2.41 8.38 -18.25
C ALA A 99 1.18 9.19 -17.79
N ALA A 100 1.40 10.46 -17.50
CA ALA A 100 0.32 11.38 -17.17
C ALA A 100 -0.42 11.83 -18.44
N THR A 101 -1.74 12.00 -18.32
CA THR A 101 -2.57 12.70 -19.29
C THR A 101 -3.15 13.93 -18.58
N ASP A 102 -2.92 15.11 -19.15
CA ASP A 102 -3.30 16.40 -18.53
C ASP A 102 -2.82 16.55 -17.08
N GLY A 103 -1.58 16.11 -16.79
CA GLY A 103 -0.98 16.15 -15.47
C GLY A 103 -1.53 15.13 -14.46
N LYS A 104 -2.40 14.22 -14.90
CA LYS A 104 -3.03 13.19 -14.05
C LYS A 104 -2.62 11.79 -14.51
N TYR A 105 -2.42 10.91 -13.54
CA TYR A 105 -2.27 9.48 -13.79
C TYR A 105 -3.64 8.82 -13.60
N LEU A 106 -4.06 8.02 -14.56
CA LEU A 106 -5.41 7.44 -14.61
C LEU A 106 -5.37 5.93 -14.37
N ALA A 107 -6.33 5.43 -13.60
CA ALA A 107 -6.68 4.03 -13.56
C ALA A 107 -8.13 3.89 -14.05
N THR A 108 -8.34 3.15 -15.12
CA THR A 108 -9.67 2.98 -15.73
C THR A 108 -10.18 1.59 -15.45
N PHE A 109 -11.34 1.52 -14.83
CA PHE A 109 -12.11 0.29 -14.65
C PHE A 109 -13.17 0.22 -15.74
N THR A 110 -13.32 -0.93 -16.36
CA THR A 110 -14.35 -1.18 -17.38
C THR A 110 -15.27 -2.31 -16.94
N GLY A 111 -16.54 -2.22 -17.30
CA GLY A 111 -17.51 -3.27 -17.00
C GLY A 111 -17.89 -3.40 -15.52
N LEU A 112 -17.76 -2.33 -14.72
CA LEU A 112 -18.29 -2.33 -13.36
C LEU A 112 -19.83 -2.33 -13.40
N ASP A 113 -20.42 -3.25 -12.66
CA ASP A 113 -21.86 -3.19 -12.37
C ASP A 113 -22.22 -1.94 -11.57
N TYR A 114 -23.46 -1.56 -11.61
CA TYR A 114 -23.95 -0.48 -10.74
C TYR A 114 -23.78 -0.86 -9.27
N GLY A 115 -23.30 0.08 -8.48
CA GLY A 115 -23.01 -0.13 -7.08
C GLY A 115 -22.27 1.01 -6.41
N TYR A 116 -21.95 0.80 -5.17
CA TYR A 116 -21.10 1.70 -4.38
C TYR A 116 -19.83 0.98 -4.02
N TYR A 117 -18.69 1.54 -4.39
CA TYR A 117 -17.40 0.88 -4.34
C TYR A 117 -16.42 1.61 -3.42
N VAL A 118 -15.64 0.83 -2.68
CA VAL A 118 -14.39 1.31 -2.08
C VAL A 118 -13.29 1.15 -3.11
N VAL A 119 -12.66 2.25 -3.51
CA VAL A 119 -11.54 2.25 -4.47
C VAL A 119 -10.27 2.64 -3.72
N ALA A 120 -9.26 1.80 -3.79
CA ALA A 120 -8.02 2.00 -3.03
C ALA A 120 -6.78 1.45 -3.76
N VAL A 121 -5.63 2.06 -3.45
CA VAL A 121 -4.31 1.54 -3.84
C VAL A 121 -3.78 0.70 -2.68
N PRO A 122 -3.55 -0.61 -2.87
CA PRO A 122 -3.02 -1.46 -1.81
C PRO A 122 -1.70 -0.95 -1.24
N GLY A 123 -1.60 -0.91 0.09
CA GLY A 123 -0.40 -0.46 0.80
C GLY A 123 -0.14 1.05 0.76
N ALA A 124 -1.02 1.85 0.16
CA ALA A 124 -0.89 3.30 0.18
C ALA A 124 -1.16 3.85 1.59
N THR A 125 -0.51 4.97 1.88
CA THR A 125 -0.64 5.70 3.14
C THR A 125 -1.00 7.17 2.87
N LEU A 126 -1.36 7.90 3.91
CA LEU A 126 -1.59 9.34 3.79
C LEU A 126 -0.28 10.06 3.49
N ALA A 127 -0.26 10.89 2.46
CA ALA A 127 0.87 11.75 2.14
C ALA A 127 1.03 12.89 3.17
N ASN A 128 -0.10 13.36 3.68
CA ASN A 128 -0.26 14.42 4.69
C ASN A 128 -1.71 14.40 5.17
N ALA A 129 -2.09 15.34 6.04
CA ALA A 129 -3.45 15.46 6.56
C ALA A 129 -4.55 15.62 5.49
N SER A 130 -4.18 16.04 4.27
CA SER A 130 -5.11 16.19 3.12
C SER A 130 -5.05 14.98 2.16
N GLY A 131 -4.27 13.94 2.49
CA GLY A 131 -4.14 12.73 1.67
C GLY A 131 -5.41 11.89 1.71
N GLN A 132 -5.75 11.28 0.59
CA GLN A 132 -6.88 10.35 0.46
C GLN A 132 -6.47 9.20 -0.46
N TYR A 133 -5.98 8.10 0.12
CA TYR A 133 -5.54 6.93 -0.65
C TYR A 133 -6.65 5.90 -0.91
N ALA A 134 -7.82 6.11 -0.33
CA ALA A 134 -9.03 5.36 -0.60
C ALA A 134 -10.21 6.31 -0.73
N THR A 135 -11.19 5.96 -1.54
CA THR A 135 -12.40 6.74 -1.74
C THR A 135 -13.60 5.83 -1.96
N LEU A 136 -14.78 6.39 -1.71
CA LEU A 136 -16.06 5.76 -2.06
C LEU A 136 -16.57 6.35 -3.36
N VAL A 137 -17.03 5.49 -4.24
CA VAL A 137 -17.49 5.85 -5.58
C VAL A 137 -18.85 5.22 -5.88
N SER A 138 -19.84 6.03 -6.18
CA SER A 138 -21.10 5.53 -6.74
C SER A 138 -20.93 5.30 -8.24
N VAL A 139 -21.13 4.08 -8.68
CA VAL A 139 -21.21 3.71 -10.10
C VAL A 139 -22.68 3.53 -10.44
N ASP A 140 -23.29 4.57 -10.97
CA ASP A 140 -24.69 4.62 -11.36
C ASP A 140 -24.87 5.14 -12.80
N SER A 141 -23.78 5.37 -13.50
CA SER A 141 -23.69 5.85 -14.88
C SER A 141 -22.46 5.30 -15.58
N THR A 142 -22.35 5.53 -16.89
CA THR A 142 -21.26 4.98 -17.73
C THR A 142 -19.89 5.59 -17.47
N ASN A 143 -19.82 6.81 -16.93
CA ASN A 143 -18.55 7.50 -16.67
C ASN A 143 -18.58 8.14 -15.27
N VAL A 144 -17.76 7.59 -14.38
CA VAL A 144 -17.59 8.10 -13.02
C VAL A 144 -16.10 8.34 -12.76
N THR A 145 -15.77 9.47 -12.16
CA THR A 145 -14.38 9.83 -11.83
C THR A 145 -14.22 10.04 -10.33
N ALA A 146 -13.15 9.49 -9.78
CA ALA A 146 -12.75 9.71 -8.40
C ALA A 146 -11.27 10.12 -8.33
N ASN A 147 -10.90 10.87 -7.29
CA ASN A 147 -9.52 11.29 -7.07
C ASN A 147 -8.93 10.59 -5.85
N ILE A 148 -7.71 10.10 -5.98
CA ILE A 148 -6.93 9.51 -4.88
C ILE A 148 -5.61 10.27 -4.75
N LYS A 149 -5.24 10.63 -3.52
CA LYS A 149 -3.96 11.25 -3.18
C LYS A 149 -3.36 10.54 -1.98
N GLY A 150 -2.29 9.83 -2.18
CA GLY A 150 -1.57 9.12 -1.13
C GLY A 150 -0.11 8.94 -1.48
N ASP A 151 0.61 8.27 -0.61
CA ASP A 151 2.00 7.89 -0.78
C ASP A 151 2.20 6.38 -0.67
N LEU A 152 3.27 5.92 -1.29
CA LEU A 152 3.82 4.59 -1.06
C LEU A 152 5.26 4.77 -0.57
N PRO A 153 5.73 3.93 0.34
CA PRO A 153 7.13 3.91 0.70
C PRO A 153 8.00 3.74 -0.54
N THR A 154 9.04 4.53 -0.66
CA THR A 154 10.06 4.43 -1.70
C THR A 154 11.36 3.94 -1.08
N VAL A 155 12.24 3.31 -1.85
CA VAL A 155 13.58 2.93 -1.43
C VAL A 155 14.60 3.72 -2.24
N ASP A 156 15.61 4.26 -1.56
CA ASP A 156 16.80 4.88 -2.13
C ASP A 156 17.99 3.95 -1.88
N LYS A 157 18.72 3.61 -2.94
CA LYS A 157 19.91 2.75 -2.87
C LYS A 157 21.16 3.58 -3.11
N LYS A 158 22.13 3.45 -2.21
CA LYS A 158 23.46 4.11 -2.34
C LYS A 158 24.57 3.10 -2.08
N VAL A 159 25.72 3.30 -2.74
CA VAL A 159 26.99 2.68 -2.38
C VAL A 159 27.76 3.61 -1.44
N GLN A 160 28.37 3.06 -0.39
CA GLN A 160 29.09 3.86 0.59
C GLN A 160 30.54 4.08 0.14
N VAL A 161 30.98 5.33 0.10
CA VAL A 161 32.35 5.72 -0.23
C VAL A 161 32.85 6.66 0.87
N GLY A 162 33.86 6.22 1.63
CA GLY A 162 34.38 7.01 2.75
C GLY A 162 33.31 7.39 3.78
N GLY A 163 32.29 6.52 3.99
CA GLY A 163 31.19 6.77 4.90
C GLY A 163 30.06 7.64 4.30
N THR A 164 30.17 8.06 3.05
CA THR A 164 29.16 8.86 2.35
C THR A 164 28.46 8.02 1.28
N GLY A 165 27.13 8.05 1.25
CA GLY A 165 26.33 7.38 0.23
C GLY A 165 26.41 8.09 -1.12
N LYS A 166 26.73 7.35 -2.20
CA LYS A 166 26.78 7.80 -3.58
C LYS A 166 25.97 6.88 -4.50
N ASP A 167 25.59 7.37 -5.66
CA ASP A 167 24.89 6.57 -6.68
C ASP A 167 25.82 5.58 -7.40
N ALA A 168 27.10 5.91 -7.50
CA ALA A 168 28.13 5.12 -8.13
C ALA A 168 29.49 5.32 -7.45
N THR A 169 30.40 4.39 -7.66
CA THR A 169 31.79 4.47 -7.21
C THR A 169 32.69 3.71 -8.16
N ASP A 170 33.95 4.12 -8.24
CA ASP A 170 35.00 3.35 -8.89
C ASP A 170 35.39 2.18 -7.99
N ALA A 171 35.40 0.97 -8.55
CA ALA A 171 35.76 -0.25 -7.85
C ALA A 171 36.39 -1.25 -8.82
N LYS A 172 37.19 -2.18 -8.32
CA LYS A 172 37.83 -3.25 -9.09
C LYS A 172 37.30 -4.62 -8.64
N ILE A 173 37.45 -5.61 -9.50
CA ILE A 173 37.09 -6.99 -9.21
C ILE A 173 37.80 -7.44 -7.92
N GLY A 174 37.04 -8.03 -7.02
CA GLY A 174 37.47 -8.43 -5.68
C GLY A 174 37.19 -7.42 -4.57
N ASP A 175 36.86 -6.18 -4.91
CA ASP A 175 36.51 -5.17 -3.90
C ASP A 175 35.15 -5.50 -3.26
N THR A 176 35.11 -5.39 -1.93
CA THR A 176 33.85 -5.48 -1.18
C THR A 176 33.26 -4.09 -1.00
N LEU A 177 32.07 -3.92 -1.52
CA LEU A 177 31.30 -2.67 -1.47
C LEU A 177 30.23 -2.76 -0.39
N THR A 178 29.98 -1.65 0.28
CA THR A 178 28.88 -1.50 1.24
C THR A 178 27.76 -0.71 0.59
N PHE A 179 26.54 -1.25 0.63
CA PHE A 179 25.34 -0.64 0.11
C PHE A 179 24.38 -0.29 1.22
N THR A 180 23.61 0.75 1.03
CA THR A 180 22.47 1.10 1.88
C THR A 180 21.19 1.17 1.07
N LEU A 181 20.10 0.62 1.64
CA LEU A 181 18.74 0.78 1.17
C LEU A 181 18.00 1.60 2.23
N THR A 182 17.60 2.80 1.89
CA THR A 182 16.91 3.71 2.83
C THR A 182 15.50 3.97 2.39
N SER A 183 14.56 3.87 3.33
CA SER A 183 13.14 4.21 3.14
C SER A 183 12.65 5.05 4.31
N THR A 184 11.44 5.57 4.21
CA THR A 184 10.75 6.24 5.31
C THR A 184 9.68 5.31 5.86
N ILE A 185 9.63 5.17 7.18
CA ILE A 185 8.58 4.41 7.88
C ILE A 185 7.24 5.11 7.63
N PRO A 186 6.25 4.45 6.98
CA PRO A 186 4.98 5.07 6.70
C PRO A 186 4.12 5.19 7.97
N ASP A 187 3.16 6.10 7.96
CA ASP A 187 2.06 6.06 8.93
C ASP A 187 1.13 4.89 8.61
N MET A 188 1.12 3.90 9.48
CA MET A 188 0.37 2.66 9.34
C MET A 188 -0.88 2.63 10.23
N SER A 189 -1.26 3.77 10.84
CA SER A 189 -2.36 3.85 11.81
C SER A 189 -3.69 3.33 11.26
N ALA A 190 -3.92 3.49 9.95
CA ALA A 190 -5.13 3.04 9.26
C ALA A 190 -5.20 1.53 8.96
N TYR A 191 -4.15 0.76 9.26
CA TYR A 191 -4.08 -0.68 8.96
C TYR A 191 -4.01 -1.50 10.25
N ASP A 192 -4.58 -2.70 10.27
CA ASP A 192 -4.41 -3.64 11.39
C ASP A 192 -2.99 -4.22 11.41
N THR A 193 -2.49 -4.59 10.24
CA THR A 193 -1.13 -5.06 10.02
C THR A 193 -0.53 -4.36 8.82
N TYR A 194 0.80 -4.32 8.73
CA TYR A 194 1.48 -3.72 7.59
C TYR A 194 2.72 -4.53 7.21
N THR A 195 2.75 -5.03 5.97
CA THR A 195 3.92 -5.73 5.43
C THR A 195 4.90 -4.72 4.86
N PHE A 196 6.13 -4.75 5.34
CA PHE A 196 7.20 -3.87 4.89
C PHE A 196 8.46 -4.68 4.62
N ASN A 197 8.88 -4.71 3.36
CA ASN A 197 10.05 -5.48 2.92
C ASN A 197 10.94 -4.61 2.05
N PHE A 198 12.24 -4.70 2.28
CA PHE A 198 13.23 -4.25 1.31
C PHE A 198 13.51 -5.38 0.33
N LYS A 199 13.51 -5.07 -0.96
CA LYS A 199 13.92 -5.99 -2.02
C LYS A 199 14.92 -5.29 -2.92
N ASP A 200 16.03 -5.96 -3.18
CA ASP A 200 17.09 -5.44 -4.03
C ASP A 200 17.64 -6.56 -4.93
N THR A 201 17.48 -6.40 -6.22
CA THR A 201 18.02 -7.35 -7.20
C THR A 201 19.43 -6.90 -7.56
N LEU A 202 20.43 -7.69 -7.17
CA LEU A 202 21.82 -7.43 -7.47
C LEU A 202 22.11 -7.73 -8.95
N SER A 203 23.02 -6.97 -9.54
CA SER A 203 23.57 -7.32 -10.85
C SER A 203 24.37 -8.62 -10.76
N GLN A 204 24.55 -9.31 -11.87
CA GLN A 204 25.35 -10.54 -11.91
C GLN A 204 26.82 -10.32 -11.54
N GLY A 205 27.32 -9.08 -11.68
CA GLY A 205 28.65 -8.66 -11.28
C GLY A 205 28.85 -8.49 -9.78
N LEU A 206 27.80 -8.69 -8.97
CA LEU A 206 27.87 -8.59 -7.52
C LEU A 206 27.57 -9.94 -6.86
N THR A 207 28.45 -10.36 -5.98
CA THR A 207 28.23 -11.52 -5.08
C THR A 207 27.82 -11.00 -3.71
N PHE A 208 26.60 -11.32 -3.27
CA PHE A 208 26.09 -10.90 -1.96
C PHE A 208 26.99 -11.43 -0.82
N GLY A 209 27.30 -10.58 0.14
CA GLY A 209 28.00 -10.91 1.36
C GLY A 209 27.04 -11.14 2.52
N GLN A 210 26.69 -10.09 3.22
CA GLN A 210 25.77 -10.15 4.37
C GLN A 210 25.03 -8.83 4.59
N VAL A 211 23.89 -8.89 5.26
CA VAL A 211 23.25 -7.72 5.89
C VAL A 211 24.03 -7.42 7.17
N THR A 212 24.63 -6.24 7.28
CA THR A 212 25.45 -5.84 8.42
C THR A 212 24.66 -5.14 9.50
N SER A 213 23.61 -4.38 9.13
CA SER A 213 22.72 -3.72 10.08
C SER A 213 21.38 -3.32 9.45
N VAL A 214 20.36 -3.20 10.30
CA VAL A 214 19.11 -2.49 10.01
C VAL A 214 18.89 -1.49 11.12
N THR A 215 18.82 -0.20 10.79
CA THR A 215 18.73 0.90 11.76
C THR A 215 17.52 1.79 11.51
N VAL A 216 17.01 2.41 12.57
CA VAL A 216 15.96 3.42 12.51
C VAL A 216 16.52 4.74 13.04
N GLU A 217 16.28 5.82 12.32
CA GLU A 217 16.74 7.17 12.68
C GLU A 217 16.28 7.56 14.10
N GLY A 218 17.26 7.99 14.93
CA GLY A 218 17.00 8.37 16.32
C GLY A 218 16.68 7.20 17.25
N VAL A 219 16.91 5.97 16.84
CA VAL A 219 16.90 4.77 17.69
C VAL A 219 18.34 4.28 17.86
N THR A 220 18.78 4.14 19.10
CA THR A 220 20.19 3.87 19.42
C THR A 220 20.60 2.46 18.97
N ASP A 221 19.76 1.47 19.25
CA ASP A 221 20.10 0.07 18.97
C ASP A 221 19.62 -0.34 17.58
N PRO A 222 20.45 -1.03 16.78
CA PRO A 222 20.02 -1.65 15.54
C PRO A 222 18.93 -2.69 15.77
N LEU A 223 18.08 -2.88 14.78
CA LEU A 223 17.08 -3.94 14.78
C LEU A 223 17.77 -5.32 14.73
N THR A 224 17.17 -6.30 15.39
CA THR A 224 17.77 -7.63 15.59
C THR A 224 17.24 -8.63 14.55
N VAL A 225 18.16 -9.32 13.87
CA VAL A 225 17.82 -10.40 12.93
C VAL A 225 17.04 -11.52 13.63
N ASN A 226 16.08 -12.12 12.93
CA ASN A 226 15.13 -13.13 13.40
C ASN A 226 14.11 -12.62 14.45
N THR A 227 14.37 -11.53 15.12
CA THR A 227 13.42 -10.87 16.04
C THR A 227 12.62 -9.78 15.32
N ASP A 228 13.28 -8.85 14.66
CA ASP A 228 12.67 -7.69 14.02
C ASP A 228 12.56 -7.81 12.50
N TYR A 229 13.44 -8.61 11.89
CA TYR A 229 13.43 -8.90 10.46
C TYR A 229 14.02 -10.27 10.16
N THR A 230 13.73 -10.77 8.96
CA THR A 230 14.39 -11.94 8.37
C THR A 230 15.11 -11.55 7.08
N VAL A 231 16.15 -12.32 6.73
CA VAL A 231 16.91 -12.12 5.50
C VAL A 231 16.74 -13.33 4.61
N THR A 232 16.29 -13.13 3.37
CA THR A 232 16.38 -14.11 2.29
C THR A 232 17.50 -13.66 1.36
N THR A 233 18.56 -14.48 1.29
CA THR A 233 19.74 -14.17 0.48
C THR A 233 19.50 -14.43 -0.99
N PRO A 234 20.17 -13.69 -1.90
CA PRO A 234 20.15 -13.97 -3.33
C PRO A 234 20.57 -15.41 -3.65
N THR A 235 19.94 -15.99 -4.68
CA THR A 235 20.28 -17.31 -5.23
C THR A 235 20.73 -17.17 -6.68
N VAL A 236 21.26 -18.23 -7.26
CA VAL A 236 21.71 -18.24 -8.68
C VAL A 236 20.55 -17.96 -9.63
N SER A 237 19.34 -18.41 -9.30
CA SER A 237 18.13 -18.25 -10.13
C SER A 237 17.36 -16.95 -9.84
N ASP A 238 17.50 -16.41 -8.61
CA ASP A 238 16.88 -15.15 -8.19
C ASP A 238 17.91 -14.34 -7.41
N ASN A 239 18.55 -13.40 -8.11
CA ASN A 239 19.60 -12.56 -7.52
C ASN A 239 19.04 -11.43 -6.63
N THR A 240 17.95 -11.72 -5.91
CA THR A 240 17.22 -10.76 -5.09
C THR A 240 17.48 -10.97 -3.59
N LEU A 241 18.06 -9.96 -2.95
CA LEU A 241 18.06 -9.81 -1.49
C LEU A 241 16.67 -9.38 -1.02
N THR A 242 16.12 -10.08 -0.06
CA THR A 242 14.90 -9.64 0.63
C THR A 242 15.16 -9.52 2.13
N VAL A 243 14.91 -8.33 2.69
CA VAL A 243 14.86 -8.09 4.13
C VAL A 243 13.41 -7.84 4.51
N ALA A 244 12.78 -8.84 5.11
CA ALA A 244 11.37 -8.83 5.47
C ALA A 244 11.19 -8.44 6.95
N MET A 245 10.52 -7.31 7.19
CA MET A 245 10.27 -6.81 8.54
C MET A 245 9.16 -7.62 9.21
N LYS A 246 9.32 -7.92 10.50
CA LYS A 246 8.37 -8.69 11.31
C LYS A 246 7.54 -7.76 12.17
N ASP A 247 6.22 -7.97 12.19
CA ASP A 247 5.27 -7.20 13.00
C ASP A 247 5.47 -5.68 12.87
N PHE A 248 5.73 -5.23 11.65
CA PHE A 248 6.28 -3.90 11.37
C PHE A 248 5.44 -2.78 11.95
N LYS A 249 4.10 -2.84 11.81
CA LYS A 249 3.22 -1.84 12.42
C LYS A 249 3.37 -1.83 13.94
N ALA A 250 3.27 -2.97 14.59
CA ALA A 250 3.32 -3.04 16.05
C ALA A 250 4.64 -2.50 16.63
N LYS A 251 5.75 -2.73 15.89
CA LYS A 251 7.10 -2.33 16.36
C LYS A 251 7.51 -0.93 15.92
N GLN A 252 7.01 -0.45 14.78
CA GLN A 252 7.56 0.76 14.15
C GLN A 252 6.54 1.89 13.94
N GLN A 253 5.27 1.74 14.30
CA GLN A 253 4.28 2.82 14.17
C GLN A 253 4.71 4.09 14.93
N ALA A 254 5.32 3.95 16.10
CA ALA A 254 5.82 5.08 16.88
C ALA A 254 6.99 5.83 16.20
N ASN A 255 7.61 5.21 15.20
CA ASN A 255 8.70 5.77 14.41
C ASN A 255 8.24 6.26 13.01
N ALA A 256 6.92 6.39 12.78
CA ALA A 256 6.39 6.91 11.53
C ALA A 256 7.05 8.25 11.15
N GLY A 257 7.43 8.39 9.88
CA GLY A 257 8.14 9.55 9.35
C GLY A 257 9.67 9.50 9.46
N LYS A 258 10.23 8.63 10.30
CA LYS A 258 11.69 8.45 10.42
C LYS A 258 12.24 7.56 9.30
N LYS A 259 13.53 7.70 9.02
CA LYS A 259 14.21 6.83 8.06
C LYS A 259 14.50 5.45 8.68
N ILE A 260 14.38 4.42 7.86
CA ILE A 260 14.84 3.07 8.16
C ILE A 260 15.84 2.67 7.08
N THR A 261 17.01 2.17 7.49
CA THR A 261 18.14 1.88 6.59
C THR A 261 18.62 0.45 6.80
N VAL A 262 18.67 -0.31 5.70
CA VAL A 262 19.35 -1.60 5.62
C VAL A 262 20.73 -1.37 5.05
N THR A 263 21.77 -1.88 5.73
CA THR A 263 23.15 -1.87 5.26
C THR A 263 23.57 -3.31 4.96
N TYR A 264 24.13 -3.54 3.78
CA TYR A 264 24.64 -4.84 3.38
C TYR A 264 25.94 -4.73 2.57
N THR A 265 26.67 -5.82 2.45
CA THR A 265 27.90 -5.91 1.65
C THR A 265 27.71 -6.81 0.44
N ALA A 266 28.41 -6.48 -0.66
CA ALA A 266 28.56 -7.35 -1.82
C ALA A 266 29.92 -7.14 -2.45
N THR A 267 30.50 -8.20 -3.02
CA THR A 267 31.83 -8.20 -3.65
C THR A 267 31.67 -8.14 -5.15
N LEU A 268 32.44 -7.26 -5.79
CA LEU A 268 32.50 -7.17 -7.25
C LEU A 268 33.20 -8.41 -7.81
N ASN A 269 32.52 -9.17 -8.67
CA ASN A 269 33.01 -10.40 -9.26
C ASN A 269 33.35 -10.26 -10.75
N GLU A 270 33.90 -11.31 -11.36
CA GLU A 270 34.35 -11.33 -12.75
C GLU A 270 33.24 -11.12 -13.81
N LYS A 271 31.97 -11.19 -13.43
CA LYS A 271 30.83 -10.88 -14.31
C LYS A 271 30.48 -9.39 -14.34
N ALA A 272 31.18 -8.58 -13.56
CA ALA A 272 30.99 -7.12 -13.62
C ALA A 272 31.45 -6.61 -15.00
N VAL A 273 30.58 -5.81 -15.62
CA VAL A 273 30.96 -5.13 -16.85
C VAL A 273 31.91 -3.99 -16.48
N VAL A 274 33.16 -4.12 -16.93
CA VAL A 274 34.15 -3.07 -16.82
C VAL A 274 33.95 -2.16 -18.03
N GLY A 275 33.49 -0.91 -17.79
CA GLY A 275 33.32 0.12 -18.82
C GLY A 275 34.63 0.84 -19.12
#